data_c2787fda2feaaeb570ce60d9277f06a8
#
_entry.id   c2787fda2feaaeb570ce60d9277f06a8
#
_cell.length_a   1.000
_cell.length_b   1.000
_cell.length_c   1.000
_cell.angle_alpha   90.00
_cell.angle_beta   90.00
_cell.angle_gamma   90.00
#
_symmetry.space_group_name_H-M   'P 1'
#
loop_
_entity.id
_entity.type
_entity.pdbx_description
1 polymer ?
#
loop_
_entity_poly.entity_id
_entity_poly.type
_entity_poly.pdbx_seq_one_letter_code
_entity_poly.pdbx_strand_id
1 'polypeptide(L)'
;MGAKILLYDEDARKAILKGVNTLADAVKVTLGPKGRNVIIDKSFGSPTVTKDGVTVAKEIELEDKFENMGAQMVKEVASKTSDVAGDGTTTATLLAQAVYREGVKAVAAGSNPMDIKRGIDKAVETIVKELSKMSKPTKDQKEIAQVGTISANNDETIGNIIAEAMGKVGKEGVITVEEAKGLETELEIVEGMQFDRG
;
A
#
# COMPACT_ATOMS: atom_id res chain seq x y z
N MET A 1 -17.48 -14.88 -24.64
CA MET A 1 -17.04 -13.56 -24.14
C MET A 1 -18.25 -12.64 -24.14
N GLY A 2 -18.55 -11.97 -23.02
CA GLY A 2 -19.64 -10.98 -22.97
C GLY A 2 -19.30 -9.71 -23.79
N ALA A 3 -20.35 -8.98 -24.21
CA ALA A 3 -20.18 -7.69 -24.87
C ALA A 3 -19.42 -6.71 -23.97
N LYS A 4 -18.52 -5.91 -24.57
CA LYS A 4 -17.80 -4.85 -23.87
C LYS A 4 -18.53 -3.53 -24.03
N ILE A 5 -18.66 -2.79 -22.94
CA ILE A 5 -19.17 -1.41 -22.92
C ILE A 5 -17.95 -0.49 -23.04
N LEU A 6 -18.03 0.49 -23.92
CA LEU A 6 -16.96 1.45 -24.17
C LEU A 6 -17.41 2.84 -23.69
N LEU A 7 -16.51 3.55 -23.01
CA LEU A 7 -16.68 4.93 -22.59
C LEU A 7 -15.46 5.73 -23.06
N TYR A 8 -15.66 6.96 -23.49
CA TYR A 8 -14.63 7.76 -24.15
C TYR A 8 -14.49 9.14 -23.51
N ASP A 9 -13.38 9.77 -23.82
CA ASP A 9 -13.10 11.17 -23.57
C ASP A 9 -13.31 11.65 -22.12
N GLU A 10 -14.05 12.71 -21.94
CA GLU A 10 -14.24 13.36 -20.66
C GLU A 10 -15.03 12.49 -19.67
N ASP A 11 -16.04 11.78 -20.16
CA ASP A 11 -16.87 10.92 -19.31
C ASP A 11 -16.07 9.75 -18.76
N ALA A 12 -15.21 9.16 -19.58
CA ALA A 12 -14.29 8.09 -19.12
C ALA A 12 -13.34 8.63 -18.04
N ARG A 13 -12.74 9.79 -18.26
CA ARG A 13 -11.84 10.42 -17.27
C ARG A 13 -12.54 10.77 -15.95
N LYS A 14 -13.78 11.29 -16.04
CA LYS A 14 -14.60 11.61 -14.85
C LYS A 14 -14.94 10.37 -14.03
N ALA A 15 -15.38 9.31 -14.68
CA ALA A 15 -15.71 8.05 -14.02
C ALA A 15 -14.47 7.43 -13.31
N ILE A 16 -13.36 7.34 -14.02
CA ILE A 16 -12.10 6.86 -13.43
C ILE A 16 -11.67 7.75 -12.26
N LEU A 17 -11.70 9.09 -12.40
CA LEU A 17 -11.32 10.00 -11.32
C LEU A 17 -12.22 9.85 -10.10
N LYS A 18 -13.51 9.62 -10.30
CA LYS A 18 -14.45 9.38 -9.19
C LYS A 18 -14.07 8.10 -8.44
N GLY A 19 -13.77 7.01 -9.15
CA GLY A 19 -13.32 5.76 -8.54
C GLY A 19 -12.01 5.91 -7.77
N VAL A 20 -11.03 6.59 -8.38
CA VAL A 20 -9.75 6.94 -7.72
C VAL A 20 -9.98 7.70 -6.43
N ASN A 21 -10.82 8.73 -6.47
CA ASN A 21 -11.13 9.56 -5.29
C ASN A 21 -11.86 8.75 -4.22
N THR A 22 -12.85 7.96 -4.57
CA THR A 22 -13.63 7.18 -3.61
C THR A 22 -12.72 6.23 -2.81
N LEU A 23 -11.85 5.50 -3.48
CA LEU A 23 -10.91 4.61 -2.80
C LEU A 23 -9.88 5.38 -1.97
N ALA A 24 -9.23 6.37 -2.56
CA ALA A 24 -8.19 7.13 -1.86
C ALA A 24 -8.75 7.89 -0.65
N ASP A 25 -9.97 8.42 -0.74
CA ASP A 25 -10.63 9.12 0.36
C ASP A 25 -11.00 8.19 1.52
N ALA A 26 -11.33 6.93 1.24
CA ALA A 26 -11.55 5.93 2.26
C ALA A 26 -10.23 5.52 2.96
N VAL A 27 -9.16 5.34 2.18
CA VAL A 27 -7.85 4.94 2.71
C VAL A 27 -7.18 6.05 3.51
N LYS A 28 -7.28 7.31 3.06
CA LYS A 28 -6.57 8.44 3.68
C LYS A 28 -6.97 8.73 5.12
N VAL A 29 -8.17 8.30 5.57
CA VAL A 29 -8.60 8.49 6.96
C VAL A 29 -7.72 7.74 7.96
N THR A 30 -6.94 6.76 7.50
CA THR A 30 -6.01 5.99 8.32
C THR A 30 -4.65 6.66 8.48
N LEU A 31 -4.36 7.75 7.73
CA LEU A 31 -3.03 8.35 7.65
C LEU A 31 -2.67 9.22 8.86
N GLY A 32 -1.45 9.03 9.32
CA GLY A 32 -0.76 9.93 10.25
C GLY A 32 -1.25 9.87 11.70
N PRO A 33 -0.81 10.82 12.55
CA PRO A 33 -1.08 10.79 14.00
C PRO A 33 -2.57 10.90 14.36
N LYS A 34 -3.37 11.47 13.47
CA LYS A 34 -4.83 11.56 13.61
C LYS A 34 -5.57 10.45 12.85
N GLY A 35 -4.83 9.47 12.33
CA GLY A 35 -5.40 8.34 11.62
C GLY A 35 -6.42 7.59 12.48
N ARG A 36 -7.52 7.19 11.83
CA ARG A 36 -8.66 6.51 12.46
C ARG A 36 -8.75 5.08 11.96
N ASN A 37 -9.35 4.24 12.77
CA ASN A 37 -9.74 2.91 12.33
C ASN A 37 -10.88 3.00 11.31
N VAL A 38 -10.83 2.12 10.34
CA VAL A 38 -11.93 1.86 9.41
C VAL A 38 -12.59 0.56 9.84
N ILE A 39 -13.92 0.55 9.86
CA ILE A 39 -14.73 -0.63 10.13
C ILE A 39 -15.24 -1.13 8.79
N ILE A 40 -14.93 -2.37 8.47
CA ILE A 40 -15.30 -3.01 7.21
C ILE A 40 -16.30 -4.10 7.52
N ASP A 41 -17.47 -4.01 6.92
CA ASP A 41 -18.50 -5.03 7.01
C ASP A 41 -18.08 -6.31 6.28
N LYS A 42 -18.42 -7.45 6.82
CA LYS A 42 -18.18 -8.76 6.20
C LYS A 42 -19.49 -9.50 6.02
N SER A 43 -19.64 -10.15 4.88
CA SER A 43 -20.82 -10.98 4.60
C SER A 43 -20.98 -12.13 5.60
N PHE A 44 -19.88 -12.58 6.23
CA PHE A 44 -19.87 -13.61 7.29
C PHE A 44 -18.86 -13.24 8.37
N GLY A 45 -19.26 -13.38 9.64
CA GLY A 45 -18.41 -13.10 10.79
C GLY A 45 -18.52 -11.67 11.31
N SER A 46 -17.60 -11.29 12.18
CA SER A 46 -17.55 -9.94 12.77
C SER A 46 -16.93 -8.94 11.80
N PRO A 47 -17.35 -7.65 11.84
CA PRO A 47 -16.70 -6.60 11.09
C PRO A 47 -15.20 -6.53 11.38
N THR A 48 -14.41 -6.25 10.35
CA THR A 48 -12.96 -6.02 10.51
C THR A 48 -12.70 -4.57 10.87
N VAL A 49 -11.93 -4.35 11.93
CA VAL A 49 -11.48 -3.02 12.34
C VAL A 49 -9.99 -2.90 12.04
N THR A 50 -9.59 -1.97 11.19
CA THR A 50 -8.19 -1.83 10.77
C THR A 50 -7.77 -0.38 10.58
N LYS A 51 -6.48 -0.10 10.74
CA LYS A 51 -5.80 1.13 10.32
C LYS A 51 -4.95 0.93 9.07
N ASP A 52 -4.78 -0.32 8.63
CA ASP A 52 -3.93 -0.63 7.50
C ASP A 52 -4.57 -0.21 6.18
N GLY A 53 -3.87 0.67 5.45
CA GLY A 53 -4.37 1.24 4.20
C GLY A 53 -4.54 0.22 3.09
N VAL A 54 -3.69 -0.81 3.00
CA VAL A 54 -3.82 -1.83 1.95
C VAL A 54 -5.01 -2.75 2.22
N THR A 55 -5.27 -3.09 3.48
CA THR A 55 -6.46 -3.86 3.88
C THR A 55 -7.74 -3.11 3.51
N VAL A 56 -7.80 -1.81 3.85
CA VAL A 56 -8.96 -0.97 3.45
C VAL A 56 -9.09 -0.92 1.93
N ALA A 57 -8.00 -0.70 1.19
CA ALA A 57 -8.04 -0.60 -0.26
C ALA A 57 -8.53 -1.89 -0.92
N LYS A 58 -8.14 -3.06 -0.41
CA LYS A 58 -8.52 -4.37 -0.97
C LYS A 58 -10.02 -4.65 -0.88
N GLU A 59 -10.69 -4.13 0.13
CA GLU A 59 -12.12 -4.39 0.37
C GLU A 59 -13.04 -3.44 -0.42
N ILE A 60 -12.51 -2.36 -1.01
CA ILE A 60 -13.35 -1.41 -1.73
C ILE A 60 -13.67 -1.92 -3.13
N GLU A 61 -14.96 -2.08 -3.40
CA GLU A 61 -15.54 -2.32 -4.71
C GLU A 61 -16.69 -1.35 -4.95
N LEU A 62 -16.80 -0.86 -6.19
CA LEU A 62 -17.81 0.10 -6.59
C LEU A 62 -18.80 -0.54 -7.56
N GLU A 63 -20.08 -0.19 -7.44
CA GLU A 63 -21.15 -0.73 -8.29
C GLU A 63 -20.99 -0.32 -9.76
N ASP A 64 -20.61 0.93 -10.02
CA ASP A 64 -20.34 1.39 -11.38
C ASP A 64 -19.02 0.81 -11.89
N LYS A 65 -19.07 0.11 -13.03
CA LYS A 65 -17.92 -0.60 -13.60
C LYS A 65 -16.77 0.32 -13.98
N PHE A 66 -17.07 1.52 -14.48
CA PHE A 66 -16.03 2.47 -14.89
C PHE A 66 -15.39 3.16 -13.69
N GLU A 67 -16.18 3.51 -12.69
CA GLU A 67 -15.66 4.01 -11.42
C GLU A 67 -14.81 2.93 -10.73
N ASN A 68 -15.28 1.68 -10.73
CA ASN A 68 -14.55 0.57 -10.15
C ASN A 68 -13.20 0.33 -10.84
N MET A 69 -13.09 0.56 -12.16
CA MET A 69 -11.78 0.50 -12.84
C MET A 69 -10.79 1.51 -12.24
N GLY A 70 -11.23 2.73 -11.93
CA GLY A 70 -10.41 3.74 -11.25
C GLY A 70 -9.98 3.28 -9.85
N ALA A 71 -10.89 2.73 -9.08
CA ALA A 71 -10.60 2.16 -7.77
C ALA A 71 -9.59 1.00 -7.87
N GLN A 72 -9.76 0.06 -8.81
CA GLN A 72 -8.85 -1.06 -9.02
C GLN A 72 -7.43 -0.61 -9.38
N MET A 73 -7.25 0.44 -10.18
CA MET A 73 -5.92 0.99 -10.50
C MET A 73 -5.20 1.47 -9.23
N VAL A 74 -5.89 2.15 -8.33
CA VAL A 74 -5.29 2.62 -7.06
C VAL A 74 -5.09 1.47 -6.08
N LYS A 75 -6.00 0.49 -6.05
CA LYS A 75 -5.83 -0.76 -5.29
C LYS A 75 -4.54 -1.48 -5.69
N GLU A 76 -4.23 -1.53 -6.98
CA GLU A 76 -2.99 -2.12 -7.48
C GLU A 76 -1.75 -1.37 -7.00
N VAL A 77 -1.80 -0.02 -6.95
CA VAL A 77 -0.71 0.79 -6.38
C VAL A 77 -0.47 0.45 -4.92
N ALA A 78 -1.52 0.35 -4.10
CA ALA A 78 -1.41 -0.02 -2.70
C ALA A 78 -0.81 -1.42 -2.53
N SER A 79 -1.29 -2.41 -3.30
CA SER A 79 -0.81 -3.79 -3.25
C SER A 79 0.66 -3.90 -3.66
N LYS A 80 1.06 -3.31 -4.78
CA LYS A 80 2.46 -3.30 -5.22
C LYS A 80 3.39 -2.62 -4.21
N THR A 81 2.94 -1.55 -3.57
CA THR A 81 3.73 -0.89 -2.52
C THR A 81 3.91 -1.81 -1.32
N SER A 82 2.86 -2.53 -0.91
CA SER A 82 2.93 -3.54 0.15
C SER A 82 3.92 -4.66 -0.20
N ASP A 83 3.87 -5.18 -1.43
CA ASP A 83 4.70 -6.29 -1.87
C ASP A 83 6.19 -5.91 -1.94
N VAL A 84 6.51 -4.68 -2.34
CA VAL A 84 7.89 -4.22 -2.53
C VAL A 84 8.51 -3.65 -1.26
N ALA A 85 7.75 -2.87 -0.49
CA ALA A 85 8.26 -2.11 0.65
C ALA A 85 7.67 -2.56 2.00
N GLY A 86 6.53 -3.24 2.01
CA GLY A 86 5.84 -3.66 3.23
C GLY A 86 5.19 -2.52 4.02
N ASP A 87 5.42 -1.27 3.64
CA ASP A 87 4.91 -0.07 4.30
C ASP A 87 4.68 1.08 3.30
N GLY A 88 4.02 2.15 3.74
CA GLY A 88 3.76 3.33 2.92
C GLY A 88 2.59 3.20 1.96
N THR A 89 1.74 2.20 2.09
CA THR A 89 0.61 1.92 1.19
C THR A 89 -0.40 3.07 1.13
N THR A 90 -0.73 3.67 2.27
CA THR A 90 -1.61 4.84 2.35
C THR A 90 -0.99 6.05 1.64
N THR A 91 0.30 6.32 1.86
CA THR A 91 1.02 7.41 1.21
C THR A 91 1.05 7.23 -0.31
N ALA A 92 1.35 6.02 -0.79
CA ALA A 92 1.35 5.69 -2.22
C ALA A 92 -0.03 5.89 -2.86
N THR A 93 -1.09 5.47 -2.17
CA THR A 93 -2.49 5.68 -2.58
C THR A 93 -2.82 7.17 -2.75
N LEU A 94 -2.43 8.00 -1.78
CA LEU A 94 -2.65 9.45 -1.85
C LEU A 94 -1.84 10.12 -2.96
N LEU A 95 -0.60 9.70 -3.16
CA LEU A 95 0.23 10.21 -4.25
C LEU A 95 -0.36 9.83 -5.61
N ALA A 96 -0.84 8.60 -5.78
CA ALA A 96 -1.53 8.18 -7.00
C ALA A 96 -2.77 9.04 -7.29
N GLN A 97 -3.61 9.28 -6.27
CA GLN A 97 -4.75 10.19 -6.37
C GLN A 97 -4.32 11.60 -6.81
N ALA A 98 -3.31 12.17 -6.15
CA ALA A 98 -2.85 13.53 -6.43
C ALA A 98 -2.30 13.65 -7.86
N VAL A 99 -1.44 12.73 -8.28
CA VAL A 99 -0.86 12.70 -9.63
C VAL A 99 -1.95 12.57 -10.69
N TYR A 100 -2.88 11.63 -10.50
CA TYR A 100 -3.96 11.43 -11.45
C TYR A 100 -4.89 12.65 -11.55
N ARG A 101 -5.29 13.22 -10.41
CA ARG A 101 -6.16 14.40 -10.34
C ARG A 101 -5.53 15.61 -11.03
N GLU A 102 -4.29 15.92 -10.77
CA GLU A 102 -3.60 17.05 -11.42
C GLU A 102 -3.33 16.76 -12.91
N GLY A 103 -3.02 15.51 -13.27
CA GLY A 103 -2.88 15.09 -14.66
C GLY A 103 -4.17 15.28 -15.46
N VAL A 104 -5.32 14.86 -14.92
CA VAL A 104 -6.63 15.06 -15.57
C VAL A 104 -6.95 16.54 -15.77
N LYS A 105 -6.64 17.40 -14.78
CA LYS A 105 -6.81 18.85 -14.91
C LYS A 105 -5.96 19.42 -16.05
N ALA A 106 -4.70 19.02 -16.13
CA ALA A 106 -3.78 19.47 -17.17
C ALA A 106 -4.26 19.04 -18.57
N VAL A 107 -4.76 17.79 -18.71
CA VAL A 107 -5.33 17.30 -19.98
C VAL A 107 -6.60 18.09 -20.34
N ALA A 108 -7.48 18.34 -19.37
CA ALA A 108 -8.69 19.14 -19.59
C ALA A 108 -8.36 20.60 -19.99
N ALA A 109 -7.23 21.14 -19.54
CA ALA A 109 -6.69 22.43 -19.94
C ALA A 109 -5.98 22.42 -21.32
N GLY A 110 -5.97 21.28 -22.03
CA GLY A 110 -5.41 21.16 -23.39
C GLY A 110 -3.96 20.68 -23.44
N SER A 111 -3.35 20.29 -22.32
CA SER A 111 -1.99 19.72 -22.34
C SER A 111 -1.97 18.33 -22.98
N ASN A 112 -0.90 18.03 -23.70
CA ASN A 112 -0.71 16.73 -24.32
C ASN A 112 -0.47 15.66 -23.24
N PRO A 113 -1.28 14.57 -23.16
CA PRO A 113 -1.11 13.52 -22.16
C PRO A 113 0.27 12.84 -22.19
N MET A 114 0.86 12.68 -23.37
CA MET A 114 2.17 12.05 -23.54
C MET A 114 3.31 12.94 -23.01
N ASP A 115 3.16 14.27 -23.12
CA ASP A 115 4.13 15.20 -22.55
C ASP A 115 4.03 15.25 -21.03
N ILE A 116 2.80 15.18 -20.48
CA ILE A 116 2.58 15.05 -19.05
C ILE A 116 3.24 13.77 -18.54
N LYS A 117 3.02 12.64 -19.20
CA LYS A 117 3.67 11.37 -18.84
C LYS A 117 5.19 11.49 -18.81
N ARG A 118 5.80 12.06 -19.85
CA ARG A 118 7.26 12.28 -19.90
C ARG A 118 7.75 13.17 -18.75
N GLY A 119 6.96 14.18 -18.39
CA GLY A 119 7.25 15.04 -17.26
C GLY A 119 7.21 14.29 -15.92
N ILE A 120 6.18 13.44 -15.72
CA ILE A 120 6.04 12.60 -14.53
C ILE A 120 7.24 11.63 -14.43
N ASP A 121 7.60 10.95 -15.50
CA ASP A 121 8.73 10.00 -15.53
C ASP A 121 10.04 10.68 -15.08
N LYS A 122 10.36 11.87 -15.62
CA LYS A 122 11.54 12.65 -15.22
C LYS A 122 11.49 13.10 -13.76
N ALA A 123 10.31 13.51 -13.29
CA ALA A 123 10.12 13.91 -11.90
C ALA A 123 10.37 12.73 -10.96
N VAL A 124 9.82 11.55 -11.28
CA VAL A 124 9.99 10.32 -10.50
C VAL A 124 11.48 9.94 -10.44
N GLU A 125 12.20 9.92 -11.57
CA GLU A 125 13.64 9.62 -11.58
C GLU A 125 14.44 10.58 -10.68
N THR A 126 14.12 11.87 -10.72
CA THR A 126 14.79 12.88 -9.91
C THR A 126 14.48 12.69 -8.42
N ILE A 127 13.21 12.49 -8.08
CA ILE A 127 12.76 12.29 -6.69
C ILE A 127 13.40 11.03 -6.11
N VAL A 128 13.41 9.91 -6.85
CA VAL A 128 14.02 8.65 -6.39
C VAL A 128 15.52 8.83 -6.12
N LYS A 129 16.25 9.56 -6.97
CA LYS A 129 17.68 9.88 -6.74
C LYS A 129 17.87 10.69 -5.46
N GLU A 130 17.05 11.70 -5.21
CA GLU A 130 17.15 12.51 -4.00
C GLU A 130 16.75 11.72 -2.74
N LEU A 131 15.69 10.91 -2.81
CA LEU A 131 15.30 10.02 -1.70
C LEU A 131 16.40 9.02 -1.34
N SER A 132 17.10 8.48 -2.36
CA SER A 132 18.23 7.57 -2.11
C SER A 132 19.38 8.23 -1.37
N LYS A 133 19.62 9.55 -1.60
CA LYS A 133 20.62 10.32 -0.84
C LYS A 133 20.17 10.61 0.60
N MET A 134 18.88 10.75 0.84
CA MET A 134 18.31 11.01 2.15
C MET A 134 18.20 9.76 3.00
N SER A 135 18.06 8.59 2.36
CA SER A 135 17.88 7.32 3.05
C SER A 135 19.14 6.94 3.85
N LYS A 136 18.94 6.33 5.01
CA LYS A 136 20.01 5.81 5.85
C LYS A 136 19.82 4.32 6.03
N PRO A 137 20.85 3.49 5.81
CA PRO A 137 20.76 2.06 6.09
C PRO A 137 20.66 1.85 7.61
N THR A 138 19.82 0.92 8.02
CA THR A 138 19.75 0.48 9.42
C THR A 138 21.06 -0.22 9.80
N LYS A 139 21.63 0.15 10.95
CA LYS A 139 22.96 -0.30 11.38
C LYS A 139 22.91 -1.27 12.54
N ASP A 140 21.99 -1.06 13.46
CA ASP A 140 21.91 -1.81 14.71
C ASP A 140 20.50 -2.36 14.95
N GLN A 141 20.42 -3.23 15.95
CA GLN A 141 19.19 -3.90 16.33
C GLN A 141 18.11 -2.93 16.83
N LYS A 142 18.54 -1.81 17.44
CA LYS A 142 17.63 -0.77 17.92
C LYS A 142 16.94 -0.05 16.76
N GLU A 143 17.68 0.29 15.71
CA GLU A 143 17.11 0.91 14.51
C GLU A 143 16.16 -0.05 13.79
N ILE A 144 16.48 -1.36 13.74
CA ILE A 144 15.60 -2.39 13.21
C ILE A 144 14.30 -2.47 14.02
N ALA A 145 14.40 -2.47 15.36
CA ALA A 145 13.23 -2.47 16.23
C ALA A 145 12.35 -1.23 16.01
N GLN A 146 12.95 -0.05 15.83
CA GLN A 146 12.21 1.18 15.56
C GLN A 146 11.45 1.12 14.23
N VAL A 147 12.07 0.61 13.17
CA VAL A 147 11.41 0.41 11.87
C VAL A 147 10.27 -0.60 12.00
N GLY A 148 10.51 -1.73 12.67
CA GLY A 148 9.49 -2.74 12.95
C GLY A 148 8.31 -2.18 13.74
N THR A 149 8.59 -1.38 14.77
CA THR A 149 7.56 -0.71 15.59
C THR A 149 6.68 0.22 14.75
N ILE A 150 7.29 1.04 13.88
CA ILE A 150 6.53 1.94 12.99
C ILE A 150 5.64 1.14 12.04
N SER A 151 6.18 0.11 11.40
CA SER A 151 5.43 -0.75 10.48
C SER A 151 4.31 -1.53 11.18
N ALA A 152 4.48 -1.83 12.46
CA ALA A 152 3.48 -2.47 13.31
C ALA A 152 2.49 -1.48 13.98
N ASN A 153 2.26 -0.31 13.42
CA ASN A 153 1.37 0.74 13.98
C ASN A 153 1.75 1.19 15.39
N ASN A 154 3.05 1.36 15.66
CA ASN A 154 3.65 1.73 16.94
C ASN A 154 3.55 0.64 18.03
N ASP A 155 3.45 -0.62 17.67
CA ASP A 155 3.57 -1.73 18.61
C ASP A 155 5.05 -2.08 18.84
N GLU A 156 5.58 -1.67 19.98
CA GLU A 156 6.98 -1.92 20.36
C GLU A 156 7.25 -3.41 20.60
N THR A 157 6.26 -4.18 21.03
CA THR A 157 6.41 -5.62 21.27
C THR A 157 6.71 -6.33 19.96
N ILE A 158 5.94 -6.05 18.92
CA ILE A 158 6.15 -6.60 17.59
C ILE A 158 7.49 -6.12 17.02
N GLY A 159 7.81 -4.83 17.15
CA GLY A 159 9.09 -4.29 16.69
C GLY A 159 10.31 -4.97 17.31
N ASN A 160 10.26 -5.24 18.61
CA ASN A 160 11.33 -5.94 19.31
C ASN A 160 11.46 -7.41 18.90
N ILE A 161 10.35 -8.14 18.73
CA ILE A 161 10.36 -9.52 18.26
C ILE A 161 10.98 -9.61 16.86
N ILE A 162 10.60 -8.69 15.95
CA ILE A 162 11.19 -8.63 14.60
C ILE A 162 12.70 -8.36 14.68
N ALA A 163 13.12 -7.41 15.52
CA ALA A 163 14.55 -7.11 15.68
C ALA A 163 15.32 -8.29 16.25
N GLU A 164 14.76 -9.02 17.21
CA GLU A 164 15.35 -10.24 17.77
C GLU A 164 15.48 -11.33 16.69
N ALA A 165 14.41 -11.55 15.91
CA ALA A 165 14.42 -12.49 14.80
C ALA A 165 15.52 -12.15 13.78
N MET A 166 15.59 -10.89 13.34
CA MET A 166 16.64 -10.40 12.43
C MET A 166 18.05 -10.59 13.01
N GLY A 167 18.21 -10.38 14.31
CA GLY A 167 19.49 -10.62 14.98
C GLY A 167 19.95 -12.08 14.95
N LYS A 168 19.00 -13.01 14.99
CA LYS A 168 19.26 -14.46 14.98
C LYS A 168 19.48 -15.02 13.57
N VAL A 169 18.63 -14.62 12.61
CA VAL A 169 18.70 -15.16 11.24
C VAL A 169 19.62 -14.34 10.31
N GLY A 170 19.99 -13.12 10.71
CA GLY A 170 20.83 -12.24 9.90
C GLY A 170 20.05 -11.58 8.74
N LYS A 171 20.77 -10.75 7.96
CA LYS A 171 20.17 -9.96 6.87
C LYS A 171 19.65 -10.79 5.69
N GLU A 172 20.17 -11.98 5.51
CA GLU A 172 19.80 -12.90 4.43
C GLU A 172 18.72 -13.89 4.86
N GLY A 173 18.32 -13.87 6.14
CA GLY A 173 17.32 -14.78 6.68
C GLY A 173 15.91 -14.36 6.26
N VAL A 174 15.05 -15.36 6.12
CA VAL A 174 13.62 -15.16 5.83
C VAL A 174 12.84 -15.18 7.15
N ILE A 175 12.01 -14.17 7.36
CA ILE A 175 11.10 -14.08 8.49
C ILE A 175 9.68 -14.22 7.96
N THR A 176 8.96 -15.23 8.43
CA THR A 176 7.54 -15.43 8.14
C THR A 176 6.72 -15.19 9.40
N VAL A 177 5.50 -14.74 9.24
CA VAL A 177 4.54 -14.55 10.32
C VAL A 177 3.35 -15.45 10.06
N GLU A 178 3.04 -16.31 11.02
CA GLU A 178 1.92 -17.24 10.94
C GLU A 178 1.03 -17.08 12.17
N GLU A 179 -0.22 -17.48 12.04
CA GLU A 179 -1.17 -17.47 13.15
C GLU A 179 -0.82 -18.59 14.14
N ALA A 180 -0.50 -18.23 15.38
CA ALA A 180 -0.15 -19.20 16.40
C ALA A 180 -1.36 -20.04 16.82
N LYS A 181 -1.12 -21.28 17.18
CA LYS A 181 -2.15 -22.18 17.77
C LYS A 181 -2.39 -21.87 19.25
N GLY A 182 -1.45 -21.16 19.89
CA GLY A 182 -1.49 -20.75 21.29
C GLY A 182 -1.96 -19.32 21.49
N LEU A 183 -2.03 -18.89 22.75
CA LEU A 183 -2.42 -17.52 23.13
C LEU A 183 -1.22 -16.56 23.17
N GLU A 184 0.00 -17.08 23.15
CA GLU A 184 1.23 -16.30 23.25
C GLU A 184 1.93 -16.22 21.91
N THR A 185 2.63 -15.11 21.69
CA THR A 185 3.47 -14.93 20.49
C THR A 185 4.81 -15.63 20.74
N GLU A 186 5.17 -16.55 19.89
CA GLU A 186 6.41 -17.32 19.98
C GLU A 186 7.33 -17.02 18.78
N LEU A 187 8.64 -17.03 19.02
CA LEU A 187 9.66 -16.91 17.99
C LEU A 187 10.32 -18.28 17.79
N GLU A 188 9.99 -18.94 16.70
CA GLU A 188 10.61 -20.20 16.30
C GLU A 188 11.72 -19.95 15.27
N ILE A 189 12.84 -20.63 15.43
CA ILE A 189 13.98 -20.54 14.51
C ILE A 189 14.23 -21.91 13.91
N VAL A 190 14.22 -21.95 12.58
CA VAL A 190 14.53 -23.16 11.82
C VAL A 190 15.85 -22.95 11.10
N GLU A 191 16.79 -23.84 11.37
CA GLU A 191 18.07 -23.87 10.64
C GLU A 191 17.89 -24.64 9.33
N GLY A 192 18.17 -23.98 8.21
CA GLY A 192 18.01 -24.53 6.88
C GLY A 192 16.92 -23.89 6.06
N MET A 193 16.41 -24.57 5.06
CA MET A 193 15.29 -24.14 4.22
C MET A 193 14.11 -25.09 4.40
N GLN A 194 12.95 -24.51 4.64
CA GLN A 194 11.69 -25.25 4.59
C GLN A 194 11.16 -25.22 3.16
N PHE A 195 10.92 -26.37 2.57
CA PHE A 195 10.31 -26.50 1.27
C PHE A 195 8.85 -26.91 1.44
N ASP A 196 7.96 -26.23 0.71
CA ASP A 196 6.61 -26.73 0.55
C ASP A 196 6.63 -28.08 -0.17
N ARG A 197 5.56 -28.85 -0.04
CA ARG A 197 5.45 -30.14 -0.70
C ARG A 197 5.78 -30.02 -2.18
N GLY A 198 6.88 -30.61 -2.54
CA GLY A 198 7.26 -30.77 -3.94
C GLY A 198 6.39 -31.79 -4.67
#